data_a742554fa2cecbd72d9d1078548c9831
#
_entry.id   a742554fa2cecbd72d9d1078548c9831
#
_cell.length_a   1.000
_cell.length_b   1.000
_cell.length_c   1.000
_cell.angle_alpha   90.00
_cell.angle_beta   90.00
_cell.angle_gamma   90.00
#
_symmetry.space_group_name_H-M   'P 1'
#
loop_
_entity.id
_entity.type
_entity.pdbx_description
1 polymer ?
#
loop_
_entity_poly.entity_id
_entity_poly.type
_entity_poly.pdbx_seq_one_letter_code
_entity_poly.pdbx_strand_id
1 'polypeptide(L)'
;MKYLSVLALLLFTGQAIAADGPLVEKVRKANDRFKDVKVAIAEGYAPIPCASGLTGGAMGIHYVNGDLLKSGKVDVEHPQAIMYEPQAGGKLDLIAVEYIAFKGPASLEGHLFNFVSEPNRYGLDKFYEMHVWAWRENPTGAFADMNPKVSCDAALSP
;
A
#
# COMPACT_ATOMS: atom_id res chain seq x y z
N MET A 1 -58.68 -26.83 -15.79
CA MET A 1 -57.19 -26.97 -15.53
C MET A 1 -56.62 -25.58 -15.58
N LYS A 2 -56.21 -25.02 -14.41
CA LYS A 2 -55.63 -23.67 -14.30
C LYS A 2 -54.14 -23.83 -14.14
N TYR A 3 -53.34 -23.36 -15.09
CA TYR A 3 -51.88 -23.32 -15.02
C TYR A 3 -51.45 -22.11 -14.23
N LEU A 4 -50.83 -22.30 -13.08
CA LEU A 4 -50.13 -21.28 -12.29
C LEU A 4 -48.72 -21.14 -12.83
N SER A 5 -48.42 -20.04 -13.54
CA SER A 5 -47.08 -19.73 -13.95
C SER A 5 -46.36 -19.04 -12.77
N VAL A 6 -45.35 -19.73 -12.21
CA VAL A 6 -44.47 -19.16 -11.19
C VAL A 6 -43.35 -18.38 -11.92
N LEU A 7 -43.37 -17.07 -11.82
CA LEU A 7 -42.31 -16.19 -12.33
C LEU A 7 -41.19 -16.14 -11.28
N ALA A 8 -40.10 -16.85 -11.54
CA ALA A 8 -38.89 -16.81 -10.68
C ALA A 8 -38.16 -15.48 -10.93
N LEU A 9 -38.18 -14.59 -9.94
CA LEU A 9 -37.43 -13.34 -9.95
C LEU A 9 -35.98 -13.64 -9.52
N LEU A 10 -35.04 -13.70 -10.47
CA LEU A 10 -33.61 -13.80 -10.22
C LEU A 10 -33.09 -12.45 -9.71
N LEU A 11 -32.89 -12.32 -8.42
CA LEU A 11 -32.18 -11.21 -7.80
C LEU A 11 -30.67 -11.36 -8.09
N PHE A 12 -30.18 -10.62 -9.09
CA PHE A 12 -28.74 -10.40 -9.25
C PHE A 12 -28.27 -9.47 -8.13
N THR A 13 -27.70 -10.03 -7.06
CA THR A 13 -26.92 -9.23 -6.12
C THR A 13 -25.59 -8.88 -6.78
N GLY A 14 -25.55 -7.78 -7.50
CA GLY A 14 -24.30 -7.20 -7.95
C GLY A 14 -23.49 -6.80 -6.72
N GLN A 15 -22.40 -7.51 -6.43
CA GLN A 15 -21.38 -7.03 -5.52
C GLN A 15 -20.78 -5.80 -6.19
N ALA A 16 -21.03 -4.62 -5.62
CA ALA A 16 -20.31 -3.42 -5.97
C ALA A 16 -18.85 -3.66 -5.53
N ILE A 17 -17.98 -3.96 -6.49
CA ILE A 17 -16.54 -3.83 -6.30
C ILE A 17 -16.36 -2.34 -6.03
N ALA A 18 -15.92 -1.98 -4.81
CA ALA A 18 -15.57 -0.60 -4.51
C ALA A 18 -14.50 -0.21 -5.52
N ALA A 19 -14.85 0.68 -6.46
CA ALA A 19 -13.88 1.19 -7.39
C ALA A 19 -12.78 1.89 -6.58
N ASP A 20 -11.53 1.57 -6.88
CA ASP A 20 -10.38 2.27 -6.30
C ASP A 20 -10.61 3.79 -6.45
N GLY A 21 -10.45 4.54 -5.35
CA GLY A 21 -10.67 5.98 -5.39
C GLY A 21 -9.71 6.69 -6.35
N PRO A 22 -10.03 7.92 -6.81
CA PRO A 22 -9.23 8.64 -7.78
C PRO A 22 -7.73 8.75 -7.44
N LEU A 23 -7.40 8.88 -6.14
CA LEU A 23 -6.00 8.92 -5.70
C LEU A 23 -5.29 7.59 -5.90
N VAL A 24 -5.93 6.45 -5.62
CA VAL A 24 -5.35 5.11 -5.81
C VAL A 24 -5.02 4.87 -7.27
N GLU A 25 -5.92 5.23 -8.19
CA GLU A 25 -5.68 5.12 -9.64
C GLU A 25 -4.54 6.02 -10.10
N LYS A 26 -4.48 7.26 -9.60
CA LYS A 26 -3.43 8.22 -9.92
C LYS A 26 -2.07 7.73 -9.45
N VAL A 27 -1.99 7.21 -8.22
CA VAL A 27 -0.78 6.61 -7.63
C VAL A 27 -0.34 5.40 -8.44
N ARG A 28 -1.28 4.50 -8.78
CA ARG A 28 -0.99 3.32 -9.61
C ARG A 28 -0.37 3.71 -10.94
N LYS A 29 -0.98 4.65 -11.65
CA LYS A 29 -0.49 5.12 -12.95
C LYS A 29 0.90 5.75 -12.86
N ALA A 30 1.13 6.58 -11.85
CA ALA A 30 2.39 7.31 -11.68
C ALA A 30 3.57 6.39 -11.29
N ASN A 31 3.28 5.28 -10.56
CA ASN A 31 4.32 4.45 -9.95
C ASN A 31 4.38 3.00 -10.49
N ASP A 32 3.65 2.68 -11.58
CA ASP A 32 3.61 1.31 -12.15
C ASP A 32 4.98 0.79 -12.59
N ARG A 33 5.95 1.68 -12.86
CA ARG A 33 7.34 1.35 -13.19
C ARG A 33 8.04 0.55 -12.10
N PHE A 34 7.63 0.70 -10.85
CA PHE A 34 8.21 0.00 -9.70
C PHE A 34 7.79 -1.47 -9.59
N LYS A 35 6.96 -2.00 -10.51
CA LYS A 35 6.77 -3.45 -10.65
C LYS A 35 8.08 -4.18 -10.93
N ASP A 36 9.05 -3.52 -11.56
CA ASP A 36 10.44 -3.95 -11.59
C ASP A 36 11.20 -3.29 -10.43
N VAL A 37 11.52 -4.06 -9.41
CA VAL A 37 12.28 -3.58 -8.24
C VAL A 37 13.63 -2.97 -8.61
N LYS A 38 14.23 -3.37 -9.74
CA LYS A 38 15.50 -2.79 -10.22
C LYS A 38 15.35 -1.31 -10.56
N VAL A 39 14.16 -0.89 -11.00
CA VAL A 39 13.86 0.54 -11.22
C VAL A 39 13.87 1.30 -9.91
N ALA A 40 13.23 0.76 -8.86
CA ALA A 40 13.27 1.38 -7.53
C ALA A 40 14.72 1.51 -7.02
N ILE A 41 15.52 0.44 -7.13
CA ILE A 41 16.95 0.47 -6.73
C ILE A 41 17.72 1.53 -7.53
N ALA A 42 17.52 1.60 -8.84
CA ALA A 42 18.18 2.59 -9.69
C ALA A 42 17.78 4.04 -9.37
N GLU A 43 16.56 4.26 -8.87
CA GLU A 43 16.07 5.55 -8.39
C GLU A 43 16.46 5.87 -6.93
N GLY A 44 17.32 5.04 -6.30
CA GLY A 44 17.89 5.30 -4.97
C GLY A 44 17.09 4.77 -3.78
N TYR A 45 16.14 3.86 -4.03
CA TYR A 45 15.41 3.17 -2.96
C TYR A 45 16.21 1.96 -2.43
N ALA A 46 16.22 1.78 -1.12
CA ALA A 46 16.89 0.67 -0.44
C ALA A 46 15.96 -0.03 0.55
N PRO A 47 16.05 -1.38 0.68
CA PRO A 47 15.13 -2.13 1.53
C PRO A 47 15.44 -1.97 3.01
N ILE A 48 14.39 -2.00 3.83
CA ILE A 48 14.44 -2.26 5.27
C ILE A 48 13.73 -3.58 5.57
N PRO A 49 13.90 -4.18 6.77
CA PRO A 49 13.25 -5.44 7.12
C PRO A 49 11.75 -5.43 6.88
N CYS A 50 11.20 -6.61 6.50
CA CYS A 50 9.77 -6.76 6.28
C CYS A 50 8.97 -6.45 7.54
N ALA A 51 7.96 -5.60 7.43
CA ALA A 51 7.10 -5.18 8.52
C ALA A 51 5.83 -6.03 8.58
N SER A 52 5.66 -6.79 9.68
CA SER A 52 4.46 -7.57 9.96
C SER A 52 3.75 -7.06 11.22
N GLY A 53 2.42 -7.23 11.27
CA GLY A 53 1.60 -6.85 12.42
C GLY A 53 1.48 -7.97 13.46
N LEU A 54 1.27 -7.59 14.72
CA LEU A 54 1.04 -8.54 15.84
C LEU A 54 -0.30 -9.28 15.73
N THR A 55 -1.29 -8.68 15.08
CA THR A 55 -2.66 -9.19 14.95
C THR A 55 -2.95 -9.82 13.60
N GLY A 56 -1.91 -10.09 12.81
CA GLY A 56 -2.00 -10.63 11.45
C GLY A 56 -1.89 -9.57 10.36
N GLY A 57 -1.49 -10.05 9.18
CA GLY A 57 -1.17 -9.20 8.04
C GLY A 57 0.19 -8.52 8.13
N ALA A 58 0.54 -7.81 7.09
CA ALA A 58 1.82 -7.13 6.98
C ALA A 58 1.72 -5.85 6.15
N MET A 59 2.75 -5.02 6.22
CA MET A 59 3.01 -3.92 5.29
C MET A 59 3.91 -4.39 4.14
N GLY A 60 4.71 -5.45 4.35
CA GLY A 60 5.71 -5.91 3.40
C GLY A 60 7.09 -5.28 3.62
N ILE A 61 7.97 -5.44 2.63
CA ILE A 61 9.31 -4.85 2.60
C ILE A 61 9.21 -3.44 2.04
N HIS A 62 9.65 -2.43 2.82
CA HIS A 62 9.72 -1.06 2.35
C HIS A 62 11.09 -0.81 1.71
N TYR A 63 11.07 -0.36 0.47
CA TYR A 63 12.23 0.21 -0.22
C TYR A 63 12.15 1.72 -0.05
N VAL A 64 13.05 2.29 0.74
CA VAL A 64 13.01 3.68 1.20
C VAL A 64 14.01 4.54 0.44
N ASN A 65 13.59 5.72 -0.02
CA ASN A 65 14.48 6.70 -0.61
C ASN A 65 14.83 7.79 0.43
N GLY A 66 16.05 7.75 0.95
CA GLY A 66 16.53 8.67 1.99
C GLY A 66 16.61 10.14 1.55
N ASP A 67 16.81 10.40 0.26
CA ASP A 67 16.87 11.78 -0.25
C ASP A 67 15.48 12.39 -0.39
N LEU A 68 14.48 11.58 -0.80
CA LEU A 68 13.07 12.00 -0.79
C LEU A 68 12.57 12.27 0.64
N LEU A 69 12.96 11.43 1.61
CA LEU A 69 12.67 11.67 3.03
C LEU A 69 13.24 13.01 3.49
N LYS A 70 14.51 13.29 3.23
CA LYS A 70 15.19 14.53 3.63
C LYS A 70 14.59 15.75 2.95
N SER A 71 14.11 15.62 1.72
CA SER A 71 13.52 16.73 0.97
C SER A 71 12.26 17.29 1.62
N GLY A 72 11.51 16.44 2.34
CA GLY A 72 10.22 16.77 2.94
C GLY A 72 9.12 17.10 1.93
N LYS A 73 9.39 16.85 0.64
CA LYS A 73 8.42 17.09 -0.44
C LYS A 73 7.53 15.86 -0.61
N VAL A 74 6.23 16.07 -0.66
CA VAL A 74 5.24 15.03 -0.89
C VAL A 74 4.53 15.29 -2.22
N ASP A 75 4.63 14.36 -3.14
CA ASP A 75 3.87 14.36 -4.40
C ASP A 75 3.60 12.93 -4.87
N VAL A 76 2.61 12.76 -5.76
CA VAL A 76 2.12 11.43 -6.20
C VAL A 76 3.18 10.61 -6.92
N GLU A 77 4.11 11.24 -7.62
CA GLU A 77 5.11 10.57 -8.48
C GLU A 77 6.34 10.09 -7.71
N HIS A 78 6.58 10.67 -6.50
CA HIS A 78 7.79 10.44 -5.72
C HIS A 78 7.45 10.02 -4.28
N PRO A 79 6.87 8.81 -4.06
CA PRO A 79 6.63 8.28 -2.72
C PRO A 79 7.95 8.08 -1.98
N GLN A 80 7.99 8.29 -0.67
CA GLN A 80 9.18 8.10 0.15
C GLN A 80 9.54 6.63 0.31
N ALA A 81 8.55 5.72 0.23
CA ALA A 81 8.79 4.28 0.21
C ALA A 81 7.91 3.56 -0.81
N ILE A 82 8.48 2.48 -1.38
CA ILE A 82 7.81 1.52 -2.24
C ILE A 82 7.68 0.22 -1.47
N MET A 83 6.49 -0.38 -1.45
CA MET A 83 6.22 -1.55 -0.63
C MET A 83 6.06 -2.80 -1.50
N TYR A 84 6.80 -3.85 -1.13
CA TYR A 84 6.78 -5.14 -1.83
C TYR A 84 6.39 -6.27 -0.88
N GLU A 85 5.57 -7.20 -1.37
CA GLU A 85 5.36 -8.49 -0.72
C GLU A 85 6.42 -9.47 -1.21
N PRO A 86 7.21 -10.08 -0.30
CA PRO A 86 8.15 -11.10 -0.68
C PRO A 86 7.42 -12.39 -1.09
N GLN A 87 7.90 -13.02 -2.15
CA GLN A 87 7.37 -14.26 -2.70
C GLN A 87 8.45 -15.35 -2.67
N ALA A 88 8.03 -16.61 -2.78
CA ALA A 88 8.94 -17.73 -2.90
C ALA A 88 9.96 -17.52 -4.03
N GLY A 89 11.21 -17.94 -3.81
CA GLY A 89 12.30 -17.79 -4.78
C GLY A 89 12.86 -16.36 -4.88
N GLY A 90 12.61 -15.52 -3.88
CA GLY A 90 13.16 -14.15 -3.81
C GLY A 90 12.49 -13.13 -4.75
N LYS A 91 11.36 -13.49 -5.35
CA LYS A 91 10.56 -12.56 -6.13
C LYS A 91 9.89 -11.53 -5.22
N LEU A 92 9.67 -10.33 -5.74
CA LEU A 92 8.98 -9.24 -5.05
C LEU A 92 7.78 -8.77 -5.88
N ASP A 93 6.61 -8.75 -5.26
CA ASP A 93 5.40 -8.22 -5.89
C ASP A 93 5.13 -6.82 -5.33
N LEU A 94 5.04 -5.82 -6.21
CA LEU A 94 4.65 -4.46 -5.83
C LEU A 94 3.22 -4.48 -5.28
N ILE A 95 3.01 -3.92 -4.07
CA ILE A 95 1.71 -3.95 -3.40
C ILE A 95 1.17 -2.56 -3.07
N ALA A 96 2.05 -1.64 -2.64
CA ALA A 96 1.67 -0.31 -2.17
C ALA A 96 2.83 0.67 -2.30
N VAL A 97 2.55 1.93 -2.03
CA VAL A 97 3.55 2.97 -1.76
C VAL A 97 3.21 3.69 -0.46
N GLU A 98 4.20 4.39 0.10
CA GLU A 98 4.03 5.18 1.31
C GLU A 98 4.60 6.59 1.12
N TYR A 99 3.81 7.57 1.54
CA TYR A 99 4.18 8.98 1.60
C TYR A 99 4.45 9.38 3.04
N ILE A 100 5.57 10.08 3.27
CA ILE A 100 6.03 10.47 4.61
C ILE A 100 6.30 11.97 4.66
N ALA A 101 5.83 12.63 5.73
CA ALA A 101 6.08 14.03 6.01
C ALA A 101 6.46 14.25 7.48
N PHE A 102 7.55 14.99 7.75
CA PHE A 102 7.99 15.31 9.12
C PHE A 102 7.26 16.51 9.71
N LYS A 103 6.54 17.27 8.90
CA LYS A 103 5.76 18.44 9.33
C LYS A 103 4.28 18.16 9.05
N GLY A 104 3.42 18.48 10.01
CA GLY A 104 1.99 18.20 9.87
C GLY A 104 1.10 19.14 10.64
N PRO A 105 -0.21 18.92 10.49
CA PRO A 105 -0.82 17.82 9.73
C PRO A 105 -0.50 17.88 8.23
N ALA A 106 -0.22 16.71 7.63
CA ALA A 106 0.11 16.56 6.21
C ALA A 106 -1.06 15.91 5.44
N SER A 107 -1.10 16.17 4.14
CA SER A 107 -2.11 15.57 3.26
C SER A 107 -1.60 15.45 1.83
N LEU A 108 -2.17 14.50 1.06
CA LEU A 108 -1.98 14.37 -0.38
C LEU A 108 -3.35 14.25 -1.06
N GLU A 109 -3.62 15.13 -2.02
CA GLU A 109 -4.89 15.16 -2.77
C GLU A 109 -6.15 15.13 -1.86
N GLY A 110 -6.08 15.83 -0.70
CA GLY A 110 -7.19 15.91 0.25
C GLY A 110 -7.28 14.76 1.29
N HIS A 111 -6.44 13.74 1.18
CA HIS A 111 -6.34 12.66 2.15
C HIS A 111 -5.33 13.01 3.24
N LEU A 112 -5.77 13.04 4.50
CA LEU A 112 -4.92 13.31 5.66
C LEU A 112 -3.99 12.13 5.95
N PHE A 113 -2.77 12.43 6.39
CA PHE A 113 -1.80 11.44 6.84
C PHE A 113 -2.05 11.05 8.30
N ASN A 114 -1.76 9.79 8.63
CA ASN A 114 -1.77 9.29 9.99
C ASN A 114 -0.52 9.76 10.74
N PHE A 115 -0.66 10.03 12.04
CA PHE A 115 0.47 10.35 12.89
C PHE A 115 1.17 9.08 13.38
N VAL A 116 2.48 9.02 13.25
CA VAL A 116 3.34 7.93 13.73
C VAL A 116 4.26 8.46 14.82
N SER A 117 4.17 7.85 16.01
CA SER A 117 5.01 8.17 17.17
C SER A 117 6.35 7.42 17.11
N GLU A 118 7.23 7.75 18.05
CA GLU A 118 8.42 6.98 18.36
C GLU A 118 8.14 5.91 19.45
N PRO A 119 8.81 4.73 19.42
CA PRO A 119 9.67 4.23 18.35
C PRO A 119 8.86 3.76 17.15
N ASN A 120 9.42 3.85 15.94
CA ASN A 120 8.80 3.38 14.71
C ASN A 120 9.74 2.49 13.89
N ARG A 121 9.22 1.85 12.84
CA ARG A 121 9.97 0.88 12.00
C ARG A 121 11.19 1.45 11.27
N TYR A 122 11.24 2.78 11.11
CA TYR A 122 12.33 3.46 10.43
C TYR A 122 13.43 3.93 11.38
N GLY A 123 13.20 3.90 12.71
CA GLY A 123 14.10 4.52 13.69
C GLY A 123 14.18 6.05 13.54
N LEU A 124 13.16 6.66 13.01
CA LEU A 124 13.04 8.11 12.79
C LEU A 124 12.31 8.77 13.96
N ASP A 125 12.48 10.09 14.10
CA ASP A 125 11.58 10.93 14.90
C ASP A 125 10.14 10.76 14.43
N LYS A 126 9.17 11.19 15.22
CA LYS A 126 7.74 11.19 14.86
C LYS A 126 7.50 11.84 13.50
N PHE A 127 6.58 11.27 12.72
CA PHE A 127 6.23 11.73 11.40
C PHE A 127 4.74 11.51 11.09
N TYR A 128 4.33 11.92 9.90
CA TYR A 128 3.01 11.65 9.33
C TYR A 128 3.17 10.76 8.10
N GLU A 129 2.31 9.77 7.94
CA GLU A 129 2.38 8.83 6.81
C GLU A 129 1.02 8.55 6.19
N MET A 130 1.05 8.12 4.95
CA MET A 130 -0.10 7.56 4.26
C MET A 130 0.34 6.43 3.35
N HIS A 131 -0.15 5.22 3.63
CA HIS A 131 -0.06 4.08 2.72
C HIS A 131 -1.09 4.22 1.61
N VAL A 132 -0.75 3.78 0.40
CA VAL A 132 -1.68 3.67 -0.73
C VAL A 132 -1.54 2.28 -1.36
N TRP A 133 -2.50 1.41 -1.07
CA TRP A 133 -2.56 0.03 -1.56
C TRP A 133 -3.08 -0.02 -3.00
N ALA A 134 -2.22 0.33 -3.95
CA ALA A 134 -2.62 0.52 -5.34
C ALA A 134 -2.56 -0.78 -6.18
N TRP A 135 -1.82 -1.81 -5.76
CA TRP A 135 -1.65 -3.08 -6.52
C TRP A 135 -2.10 -4.32 -5.74
N ARG A 136 -2.38 -4.19 -4.46
CA ARG A 136 -2.93 -5.24 -3.61
C ARG A 136 -4.19 -4.71 -2.92
N GLU A 137 -5.33 -5.35 -3.18
CA GLU A 137 -6.56 -5.02 -2.44
C GLU A 137 -6.32 -5.17 -0.93
N ASN A 138 -6.70 -4.14 -0.18
CA ASN A 138 -6.68 -4.18 1.28
C ASN A 138 -8.11 -4.14 1.83
N PRO A 139 -8.62 -5.24 2.42
CA PRO A 139 -9.99 -5.30 2.94
C PRO A 139 -10.24 -4.35 4.12
N THR A 140 -9.17 -3.84 4.77
CA THR A 140 -9.28 -2.86 5.85
C THR A 140 -9.29 -1.41 5.35
N GLY A 141 -9.09 -1.21 4.06
CA GLY A 141 -9.12 0.10 3.40
C GLY A 141 -7.86 0.40 2.60
N ALA A 142 -8.03 1.15 1.50
CA ALA A 142 -6.94 1.47 0.58
C ALA A 142 -5.82 2.33 1.20
N PHE A 143 -6.06 2.93 2.37
CA PHE A 143 -5.10 3.80 3.09
C PHE A 143 -4.75 3.26 4.49
N ALA A 144 -5.16 2.04 4.84
CA ALA A 144 -4.84 1.44 6.12
C ALA A 144 -3.38 0.98 6.18
N ASP A 145 -2.79 0.97 7.39
CA ASP A 145 -1.39 0.63 7.58
C ASP A 145 -1.09 -0.83 7.26
N MET A 146 -1.87 -1.76 7.80
CA MET A 146 -1.68 -3.21 7.62
C MET A 146 -2.66 -3.78 6.60
N ASN A 147 -2.21 -4.79 5.86
CA ASN A 147 -3.06 -5.56 4.97
C ASN A 147 -3.10 -7.04 5.40
N PRO A 148 -4.26 -7.57 5.82
CA PRO A 148 -4.36 -8.96 6.26
C PRO A 148 -4.14 -9.99 5.15
N LYS A 149 -4.09 -9.56 3.88
CA LYS A 149 -3.78 -10.41 2.71
C LYS A 149 -2.29 -10.42 2.35
N VAL A 150 -1.43 -9.75 3.12
CA VAL A 150 0.01 -9.65 2.89
C VAL A 150 0.77 -10.38 3.99
N SER A 151 1.87 -11.06 3.65
CA SER A 151 2.73 -11.80 4.57
C SER A 151 4.21 -11.46 4.37
N CYS A 152 4.99 -11.57 5.44
CA CYS A 152 6.44 -11.52 5.44
C CYS A 152 7.10 -12.92 5.44
N ASP A 153 6.34 -14.01 5.41
CA ASP A 153 6.87 -15.37 5.61
C ASP A 153 7.96 -15.73 4.61
N ALA A 154 7.79 -15.33 3.34
CA ALA A 154 8.78 -15.59 2.31
C ALA A 154 10.08 -14.76 2.46
N ALA A 155 10.09 -13.68 3.23
CA ALA A 155 11.30 -12.92 3.56
C ALA A 155 12.17 -13.62 4.60
N LEU A 156 11.61 -14.56 5.36
CA LEU A 156 12.27 -15.31 6.45
C LEU A 156 12.79 -16.67 5.98
N SER A 157 12.46 -17.08 4.75
CA SER A 157 12.91 -18.35 4.17
C SER A 157 14.23 -18.15 3.43
N PRO A 158 15.27 -18.97 3.72
CA PRO A 158 16.56 -18.92 3.05
C PRO A 158 16.47 -19.32 1.58
#